data_829cf53ab3b35881334a8301ab859548
#
_entry.id   829cf53ab3b35881334a8301ab859548
#
_cell.length_a   1.000
_cell.length_b   1.000
_cell.length_c   1.000
_cell.angle_alpha   90.00
_cell.angle_beta   90.00
_cell.angle_gamma   90.00
#
_symmetry.space_group_name_H-M   'P 1'
#
loop_
_entity.id
_entity.type
_entity.pdbx_description
1 polymer ?
#
loop_
_entity_poly.entity_id
_entity_poly.type
_entity_poly.pdbx_seq_one_letter_code
_entity_poly.pdbx_strand_id
1 'polypeptide(L)'
;MVAVVTLDEERRNSLMDCCENLSEMIHWLDSIDCRPGLKELDSRLTSMEINLEGLKEHIGYTEDNGYQRNIIKKTEHYEIVAITWRAGQDTPIHDHKGSDCAFLIVEGTSTETVYELNEDNLAVPSHVRHYAPGEVCAADEPDIHRISNDTDQDLINLHVYTPPLSGFAIYEAA
;
A
#
# COMPACT_ATOMS: atom_id res chain seq x y z
N MET A 1 3.56 14.95 -7.47
CA MET A 1 3.64 15.14 -5.97
C MET A 1 2.63 14.19 -5.35
N VAL A 2 2.96 13.48 -4.28
CA VAL A 2 2.03 12.56 -3.62
C VAL A 2 1.05 13.37 -2.76
N ALA A 3 -0.25 13.19 -2.96
CA ALA A 3 -1.26 13.77 -2.10
C ALA A 3 -1.43 12.89 -0.85
N VAL A 4 -1.51 13.50 0.34
CA VAL A 4 -1.71 12.78 1.61
C VAL A 4 -2.90 13.36 2.33
N VAL A 5 -3.87 12.49 2.63
CA VAL A 5 -5.06 12.81 3.42
C VAL A 5 -5.12 11.84 4.59
N THR A 6 -5.28 12.36 5.81
CA THR A 6 -5.51 11.52 6.99
C THR A 6 -6.99 11.56 7.35
N LEU A 7 -7.61 10.39 7.46
CA LEU A 7 -8.99 10.30 7.92
C LEU A 7 -9.08 10.78 9.37
N ASP A 8 -10.00 11.70 9.65
CA ASP A 8 -10.33 12.04 11.01
C ASP A 8 -11.02 10.85 11.73
N GLU A 9 -11.23 11.00 13.03
CA GLU A 9 -11.79 9.91 13.85
C GLU A 9 -13.22 9.57 13.44
N GLU A 10 -14.04 10.53 13.09
CA GLU A 10 -15.43 10.32 12.68
C GLU A 10 -15.49 9.52 11.38
N ARG A 11 -14.72 9.93 10.36
CA ARG A 11 -14.63 9.25 9.06
C ARG A 11 -14.06 7.84 9.19
N ARG A 12 -13.02 7.66 10.01
CA ARG A 12 -12.44 6.34 10.27
C ARG A 12 -13.44 5.41 10.96
N ASN A 13 -14.16 5.89 11.99
CA ASN A 13 -15.16 5.09 12.67
C ASN A 13 -16.30 4.70 11.72
N SER A 14 -16.79 5.63 10.91
CA SER A 14 -17.80 5.35 9.88
C SER A 14 -17.33 4.30 8.87
N LEU A 15 -16.07 4.35 8.45
CA LEU A 15 -15.46 3.34 7.58
C LEU A 15 -15.39 1.97 8.26
N MET A 16 -15.00 1.92 9.53
CA MET A 16 -14.94 0.67 10.30
C MET A 16 -16.33 0.06 10.52
N ASP A 17 -17.37 0.88 10.67
CA ASP A 17 -18.76 0.42 10.83
C ASP A 17 -19.30 -0.24 9.55
N CYS A 18 -18.83 0.18 8.37
CA CYS A 18 -19.28 -0.40 7.10
C CYS A 18 -18.34 -1.47 6.50
N CYS A 19 -17.15 -1.67 7.09
CA CYS A 19 -16.13 -2.60 6.63
C CYS A 19 -15.63 -3.49 7.79
N GLU A 20 -16.35 -4.58 8.08
CA GLU A 20 -16.08 -5.45 9.24
C GLU A 20 -14.64 -5.99 9.25
N ASN A 21 -14.15 -6.54 8.13
CA ASN A 21 -12.79 -7.08 8.08
C ASN A 21 -11.71 -6.00 8.25
N LEU A 22 -11.96 -4.78 7.76
CA LEU A 22 -11.07 -3.66 8.00
C LEU A 22 -11.05 -3.26 9.49
N SER A 23 -12.23 -3.27 10.13
CA SER A 23 -12.34 -3.06 11.57
C SER A 23 -11.57 -4.11 12.37
N GLU A 24 -11.72 -5.39 12.04
CA GLU A 24 -10.98 -6.50 12.66
C GLU A 24 -9.46 -6.34 12.48
N MET A 25 -9.02 -5.97 11.27
CA MET A 25 -7.61 -5.72 10.97
C MET A 25 -7.05 -4.58 11.82
N ILE A 26 -7.77 -3.48 11.94
CA ILE A 26 -7.34 -2.33 12.76
C ILE A 26 -7.29 -2.71 14.24
N HIS A 27 -8.28 -3.44 14.76
CA HIS A 27 -8.26 -3.92 16.14
C HIS A 27 -7.07 -4.85 16.43
N TRP A 28 -6.73 -5.72 15.49
CA TRP A 28 -5.54 -6.55 15.61
C TRP A 28 -4.26 -5.72 15.58
N LEU A 29 -4.13 -4.78 14.63
CA LEU A 29 -2.98 -3.87 14.54
C LEU A 29 -2.82 -3.00 15.80
N ASP A 30 -3.92 -2.61 16.44
CA ASP A 30 -3.89 -1.88 17.72
C ASP A 30 -3.34 -2.74 18.88
N SER A 31 -3.33 -4.06 18.74
CA SER A 31 -2.82 -5.00 19.75
C SER A 31 -1.35 -5.36 19.58
N ILE A 32 -0.71 -5.00 18.44
CA ILE A 32 0.70 -5.31 18.24
C ILE A 32 1.61 -4.33 18.98
N ASP A 33 2.72 -4.84 19.50
CA ASP A 33 3.79 -4.08 20.15
C ASP A 33 5.16 -4.31 19.48
N CYS A 34 5.19 -5.14 18.44
CA CYS A 34 6.37 -5.48 17.67
C CYS A 34 5.99 -5.79 16.21
N ARG A 35 6.98 -5.96 15.34
CA ARG A 35 6.75 -6.36 13.93
C ARG A 35 6.18 -7.78 13.89
N PRO A 36 4.98 -7.98 13.32
CA PRO A 36 4.38 -9.33 13.22
C PRO A 36 5.05 -10.20 12.14
N GLY A 37 5.77 -9.58 11.20
CA GLY A 37 6.40 -10.21 10.06
C GLY A 37 5.49 -10.27 8.82
N LEU A 38 6.12 -10.34 7.64
CA LEU A 38 5.43 -10.34 6.33
C LEU A 38 4.46 -11.49 6.17
N LYS A 39 4.80 -12.70 6.66
CA LYS A 39 3.93 -13.87 6.55
C LYS A 39 2.59 -13.68 7.28
N GLU A 40 2.61 -13.03 8.44
CA GLU A 40 1.38 -12.73 9.20
C GLU A 40 0.55 -11.66 8.48
N LEU A 41 1.21 -10.59 7.98
CA LEU A 41 0.53 -9.54 7.21
C LEU A 41 -0.09 -10.11 5.92
N ASP A 42 0.65 -10.90 5.16
CA ASP A 42 0.16 -11.56 3.95
C ASP A 42 -1.07 -12.43 4.23
N SER A 43 -0.99 -13.30 5.25
CA SER A 43 -2.09 -14.18 5.63
C SER A 43 -3.36 -13.42 6.00
N ARG A 44 -3.22 -12.34 6.78
CA ARG A 44 -4.36 -11.53 7.21
C ARG A 44 -4.96 -10.74 6.06
N LEU A 45 -4.15 -10.09 5.24
CA LEU A 45 -4.62 -9.34 4.08
C LEU A 45 -5.30 -10.24 3.06
N THR A 46 -4.75 -11.44 2.80
CA THR A 46 -5.34 -12.41 1.86
C THR A 46 -6.74 -12.88 2.30
N SER A 47 -7.00 -12.91 3.60
CA SER A 47 -8.31 -13.30 4.14
C SER A 47 -9.35 -12.18 4.19
N MET A 48 -8.97 -10.94 3.85
CA MET A 48 -9.86 -9.79 3.95
C MET A 48 -10.83 -9.71 2.76
N GLU A 49 -12.08 -9.48 3.06
CA GLU A 49 -13.11 -9.05 2.12
C GLU A 49 -13.43 -7.58 2.39
N ILE A 50 -13.13 -6.71 1.44
CA ILE A 50 -13.34 -5.27 1.58
C ILE A 50 -14.68 -4.89 0.95
N ASN A 51 -15.53 -4.19 1.71
CA ASN A 51 -16.67 -3.48 1.16
C ASN A 51 -16.16 -2.29 0.32
N LEU A 52 -16.04 -2.49 -1.00
CA LEU A 52 -15.47 -1.52 -1.92
C LEU A 52 -16.26 -0.20 -1.94
N GLU A 53 -17.58 -0.27 -1.99
CA GLU A 53 -18.43 0.93 -1.99
C GLU A 53 -18.29 1.72 -0.69
N GLY A 54 -18.32 1.02 0.46
CA GLY A 54 -18.09 1.64 1.76
C GLY A 54 -16.69 2.27 1.87
N LEU A 55 -15.66 1.62 1.33
CA LEU A 55 -14.31 2.21 1.30
C LEU A 55 -14.28 3.48 0.43
N LYS A 56 -14.87 3.45 -0.77
CA LYS A 56 -14.90 4.59 -1.69
C LYS A 56 -15.62 5.82 -1.15
N GLU A 57 -16.60 5.65 -0.28
CA GLU A 57 -17.28 6.79 0.38
C GLU A 57 -16.36 7.57 1.34
N HIS A 58 -15.26 6.96 1.80
CA HIS A 58 -14.38 7.52 2.82
C HIS A 58 -13.00 7.93 2.31
N ILE A 59 -12.63 7.55 1.09
CA ILE A 59 -11.34 7.86 0.48
C ILE A 59 -11.51 8.74 -0.75
N GLY A 60 -10.43 9.41 -1.17
CA GLY A 60 -10.43 10.28 -2.35
C GLY A 60 -9.33 9.93 -3.32
N TYR A 61 -9.32 10.62 -4.45
CA TYR A 61 -8.31 10.55 -5.50
C TYR A 61 -7.74 11.94 -5.74
N THR A 62 -6.50 12.01 -6.21
CA THR A 62 -5.95 13.24 -6.76
C THR A 62 -5.91 13.18 -8.29
N GLU A 63 -6.16 14.32 -8.93
CA GLU A 63 -6.02 14.48 -10.38
C GLU A 63 -4.60 14.97 -10.77
N ASP A 64 -3.74 15.21 -9.79
CA ASP A 64 -2.34 15.57 -10.00
C ASP A 64 -1.54 14.37 -10.55
N ASN A 65 -0.31 14.63 -11.04
CA ASN A 65 0.59 13.60 -11.60
C ASN A 65 1.13 12.59 -10.57
N GLY A 66 0.57 12.53 -9.37
CA GLY A 66 0.93 11.59 -8.33
C GLY A 66 -0.30 10.87 -7.79
N TYR A 67 -0.10 9.82 -7.05
CA TYR A 67 -1.17 9.07 -6.38
C TYR A 67 -1.59 9.74 -5.06
N GLN A 68 -2.73 9.31 -4.50
CA GLN A 68 -3.19 9.78 -3.19
C GLN A 68 -3.06 8.68 -2.13
N ARG A 69 -2.50 9.07 -0.99
CA ARG A 69 -2.45 8.25 0.24
C ARG A 69 -3.58 8.70 1.16
N ASN A 70 -4.56 7.84 1.40
CA ASN A 70 -5.64 8.04 2.35
C ASN A 70 -5.28 7.26 3.63
N ILE A 71 -4.63 7.94 4.60
CA ILE A 71 -4.19 7.32 5.85
C ILE A 71 -5.42 7.05 6.71
N ILE A 72 -5.74 5.77 6.91
CA ILE A 72 -6.87 5.33 7.73
C ILE A 72 -6.49 5.44 9.20
N LYS A 73 -5.34 4.88 9.57
CA LYS A 73 -4.77 5.01 10.92
C LYS A 73 -3.25 4.89 10.89
N LYS A 74 -2.60 5.67 11.76
CA LYS A 74 -1.16 5.63 11.96
C LYS A 74 -0.85 5.73 13.44
N THR A 75 0.03 4.84 13.91
CA THR A 75 0.55 4.79 15.28
C THR A 75 2.08 4.71 15.22
N GLU A 76 2.75 4.51 16.34
CA GLU A 76 4.18 4.22 16.37
C GLU A 76 4.52 2.81 15.84
N HIS A 77 3.56 1.86 15.87
CA HIS A 77 3.78 0.46 15.52
C HIS A 77 3.33 0.11 14.09
N TYR A 78 2.38 0.86 13.53
CA TYR A 78 1.87 0.58 12.19
C TYR A 78 1.28 1.80 11.48
N GLU A 79 1.16 1.69 10.17
CA GLU A 79 0.34 2.57 9.33
C GLU A 79 -0.53 1.70 8.40
N ILE A 80 -1.84 1.95 8.39
CA ILE A 80 -2.77 1.38 7.41
C ILE A 80 -3.30 2.49 6.53
N VAL A 81 -3.15 2.32 5.21
CA VAL A 81 -3.42 3.38 4.23
C VAL A 81 -4.04 2.80 2.97
N ALA A 82 -5.14 3.38 2.52
CA ALA A 82 -5.68 3.13 1.19
C ALA A 82 -5.00 4.08 0.19
N ILE A 83 -4.33 3.53 -0.80
CA ILE A 83 -3.70 4.31 -1.86
C ILE A 83 -4.57 4.20 -3.10
N THR A 84 -4.93 5.36 -3.66
CA THR A 84 -5.76 5.49 -4.84
C THR A 84 -4.96 6.04 -6.01
N TRP A 85 -5.19 5.46 -7.18
CA TRP A 85 -4.42 5.74 -8.38
C TRP A 85 -5.34 5.97 -9.57
N ARG A 86 -5.14 7.06 -10.28
CA ARG A 86 -5.67 7.25 -11.64
C ARG A 86 -4.77 6.54 -12.65
N ALA A 87 -5.24 6.39 -13.87
CA ALA A 87 -4.46 5.86 -14.98
C ALA A 87 -3.12 6.58 -15.14
N GLY A 88 -2.04 5.83 -15.27
CA GLY A 88 -0.68 6.34 -15.48
C GLY A 88 0.04 6.88 -14.25
N GLN A 89 -0.58 6.84 -13.06
CA GLN A 89 0.09 7.25 -11.82
C GLN A 89 1.00 6.14 -11.30
N ASP A 90 2.14 6.52 -10.72
CA ASP A 90 3.17 5.60 -10.23
C ASP A 90 3.91 6.13 -8.99
N THR A 91 4.67 5.22 -8.33
CA THR A 91 5.66 5.60 -7.32
C THR A 91 7.02 5.84 -7.97
N PRO A 92 7.94 6.58 -7.31
CA PRO A 92 9.35 6.44 -7.62
C PRO A 92 9.83 5.00 -7.37
N ILE A 93 10.99 4.64 -7.91
CA ILE A 93 11.68 3.38 -7.56
C ILE A 93 12.18 3.54 -6.12
N HIS A 94 11.75 2.66 -5.22
CA HIS A 94 12.03 2.81 -3.78
C HIS A 94 12.14 1.45 -3.08
N ASP A 95 12.63 1.47 -1.85
CA ASP A 95 12.63 0.33 -0.94
C ASP A 95 11.72 0.57 0.29
N HIS A 96 11.60 -0.45 1.14
CA HIS A 96 10.86 -0.37 2.41
C HIS A 96 11.78 -0.65 3.61
N LYS A 97 13.05 -0.35 3.50
CA LYS A 97 14.02 -0.65 4.55
C LYS A 97 13.55 -0.21 5.93
N GLY A 98 13.53 -1.16 6.85
CA GLY A 98 13.11 -0.94 8.24
C GLY A 98 11.60 -1.12 8.50
N SER A 99 10.80 -1.45 7.46
CA SER A 99 9.36 -1.68 7.60
C SER A 99 8.94 -2.90 6.79
N ASP A 100 8.17 -3.81 7.42
CA ASP A 100 7.43 -4.81 6.64
C ASP A 100 6.30 -4.10 5.91
N CYS A 101 6.17 -4.36 4.60
CA CYS A 101 5.11 -3.81 3.77
C CYS A 101 4.37 -4.93 3.06
N ALA A 102 3.07 -4.99 3.25
CA ALA A 102 2.19 -5.83 2.46
C ALA A 102 0.97 -5.02 2.02
N PHE A 103 0.45 -5.29 0.84
CA PHE A 103 -0.75 -4.62 0.35
C PHE A 103 -1.69 -5.54 -0.41
N LEU A 104 -2.98 -5.33 -0.18
CA LEU A 104 -4.09 -6.01 -0.84
C LEU A 104 -4.58 -5.13 -2.00
N ILE A 105 -4.79 -5.74 -3.17
CA ILE A 105 -5.50 -5.07 -4.27
C ILE A 105 -6.99 -5.12 -4.01
N VAL A 106 -7.63 -3.97 -3.93
CA VAL A 106 -9.07 -3.85 -3.67
C VAL A 106 -9.85 -3.63 -4.97
N GLU A 107 -9.32 -2.81 -5.87
CA GLU A 107 -9.89 -2.51 -7.18
C GLU A 107 -8.80 -2.29 -8.22
N GLY A 108 -9.05 -2.67 -9.47
CA GLY A 108 -8.15 -2.46 -10.59
C GLY A 108 -7.02 -3.49 -10.66
N THR A 109 -5.99 -3.19 -11.45
CA THR A 109 -4.80 -4.02 -11.60
C THR A 109 -3.56 -3.23 -11.23
N SER A 110 -2.80 -3.74 -10.26
CA SER A 110 -1.53 -3.15 -9.84
C SER A 110 -0.38 -3.77 -10.62
N THR A 111 0.47 -2.95 -11.19
CA THR A 111 1.73 -3.39 -11.79
C THR A 111 2.87 -3.12 -10.81
N GLU A 112 3.64 -4.15 -10.49
CA GLU A 112 4.88 -4.05 -9.73
C GLU A 112 6.05 -4.34 -10.64
N THR A 113 6.98 -3.40 -10.75
CA THR A 113 8.29 -3.63 -11.39
C THR A 113 9.33 -3.75 -10.28
N VAL A 114 9.99 -4.90 -10.22
CA VAL A 114 11.08 -5.19 -9.27
C VAL A 114 12.40 -4.88 -9.93
N TYR A 115 13.33 -4.28 -9.17
CA TYR A 115 14.62 -3.82 -9.64
C TYR A 115 15.76 -4.47 -8.88
N GLU A 116 16.89 -4.59 -9.55
CA GLU A 116 18.20 -4.91 -8.98
C GLU A 116 19.15 -3.74 -9.23
N LEU A 117 20.13 -3.55 -8.35
CA LEU A 117 21.14 -2.51 -8.56
C LEU A 117 22.31 -3.06 -9.38
N ASN A 118 22.73 -2.29 -10.38
CA ASN A 118 23.96 -2.56 -11.13
C ASN A 118 25.21 -2.09 -10.38
N GLU A 119 26.38 -2.22 -10.99
CA GLU A 119 27.68 -1.82 -10.40
C GLU A 119 27.76 -0.31 -10.12
N ASP A 120 26.98 0.51 -10.81
CA ASP A 120 26.89 1.97 -10.62
C ASP A 120 25.81 2.38 -9.61
N ASN A 121 25.17 1.43 -8.90
CA ASN A 121 24.00 1.61 -8.02
C ASN A 121 22.76 2.20 -8.71
N LEU A 122 22.60 2.00 -10.01
CA LEU A 122 21.41 2.35 -10.75
C LEU A 122 20.44 1.16 -10.79
N ALA A 123 19.14 1.44 -10.71
CA ALA A 123 18.10 0.44 -10.71
C ALA A 123 17.82 -0.10 -12.12
N VAL A 124 17.99 -1.41 -12.30
CA VAL A 124 17.71 -2.12 -13.55
C VAL A 124 16.49 -3.03 -13.34
N PRO A 125 15.46 -2.97 -14.21
CA PRO A 125 14.30 -3.83 -14.08
C PRO A 125 14.71 -5.30 -14.13
N SER A 126 14.27 -6.09 -13.16
CA SER A 126 14.52 -7.52 -13.05
C SER A 126 13.31 -8.32 -13.56
N HIS A 127 12.12 -8.01 -13.06
CA HIS A 127 10.88 -8.62 -13.49
C HIS A 127 9.66 -7.75 -13.20
N VAL A 128 8.54 -8.07 -13.84
CA VAL A 128 7.26 -7.39 -13.69
C VAL A 128 6.21 -8.39 -13.20
N ARG A 129 5.39 -7.97 -12.26
CA ARG A 129 4.24 -8.72 -11.74
C ARG A 129 2.97 -7.89 -11.89
N HIS A 130 1.85 -8.56 -12.10
CA HIS A 130 0.53 -7.95 -12.11
C HIS A 130 -0.32 -8.60 -11.03
N TYR A 131 -1.02 -7.80 -10.27
CA TYR A 131 -1.91 -8.23 -9.19
C TYR A 131 -3.33 -7.76 -9.45
N ALA A 132 -4.26 -8.69 -9.37
CA ALA A 132 -5.70 -8.46 -9.52
C ALA A 132 -6.39 -8.27 -8.16
N PRO A 133 -7.66 -7.80 -8.11
CA PRO A 133 -8.40 -7.68 -6.86
C PRO A 133 -8.43 -8.99 -6.06
N GLY A 134 -8.17 -8.90 -4.77
CA GLY A 134 -8.06 -10.03 -3.84
C GLY A 134 -6.63 -10.62 -3.72
N GLU A 135 -5.71 -10.25 -4.59
CA GLU A 135 -4.31 -10.66 -4.47
C GLU A 135 -3.51 -9.73 -3.55
N VAL A 136 -2.53 -10.29 -2.87
CA VAL A 136 -1.64 -9.58 -1.94
C VAL A 136 -0.22 -9.58 -2.47
N CYS A 137 0.42 -8.42 -2.41
CA CYS A 137 1.85 -8.29 -2.57
C CYS A 137 2.50 -8.11 -1.20
N ALA A 138 3.41 -9.01 -0.85
CA ALA A 138 4.24 -8.92 0.35
C ALA A 138 5.67 -9.32 -0.05
N ALA A 139 6.60 -8.38 0.05
CA ALA A 139 7.95 -8.59 -0.42
C ALA A 139 8.98 -8.44 0.71
N ASP A 140 9.95 -9.37 0.73
CA ASP A 140 11.07 -9.35 1.68
C ASP A 140 12.11 -8.27 1.31
N GLU A 141 12.78 -7.74 2.31
CA GLU A 141 13.91 -6.82 2.10
C GLU A 141 15.13 -7.55 1.46
N PRO A 142 15.90 -6.91 0.56
CA PRO A 142 15.68 -5.58 -0.02
C PRO A 142 14.64 -5.63 -1.15
N ASP A 143 13.58 -4.90 -0.95
CA ASP A 143 12.46 -4.82 -1.87
C ASP A 143 12.55 -3.50 -2.66
N ILE A 144 13.36 -3.50 -3.71
CA ILE A 144 13.47 -2.31 -4.58
C ILE A 144 12.46 -2.47 -5.70
N HIS A 145 11.43 -1.64 -5.66
CA HIS A 145 10.35 -1.73 -6.64
C HIS A 145 9.73 -0.37 -7.00
N ARG A 146 8.88 -0.40 -7.99
CA ARG A 146 7.96 0.65 -8.41
C ARG A 146 6.58 0.04 -8.56
N ILE A 147 5.58 0.70 -8.02
CA ILE A 147 4.17 0.36 -8.23
C ILE A 147 3.58 1.36 -9.22
N SER A 148 2.78 0.88 -10.16
CA SER A 148 2.11 1.72 -11.16
C SER A 148 0.70 1.21 -11.49
N ASN A 149 -0.14 2.13 -11.91
CA ASN A 149 -1.40 1.85 -12.59
C ASN A 149 -1.22 2.04 -14.09
N ASP A 150 -0.87 0.97 -14.80
CA ASP A 150 -0.63 0.97 -16.24
C ASP A 150 -1.90 0.72 -17.06
N THR A 151 -3.08 0.76 -16.40
CA THR A 151 -4.38 0.56 -17.03
C THR A 151 -5.13 1.88 -17.20
N ASP A 152 -6.29 1.83 -17.86
CA ASP A 152 -7.22 2.96 -18.02
C ASP A 152 -8.30 3.00 -16.91
N GLN A 153 -8.25 2.06 -15.96
CA GLN A 153 -9.16 1.97 -14.83
C GLN A 153 -8.51 2.52 -13.57
N ASP A 154 -9.31 2.93 -12.60
CA ASP A 154 -8.83 3.30 -11.28
C ASP A 154 -8.27 2.08 -10.53
N LEU A 155 -7.30 2.30 -9.66
CA LEU A 155 -6.69 1.28 -8.82
C LEU A 155 -6.77 1.70 -7.35
N ILE A 156 -7.09 0.76 -6.48
CA ILE A 156 -7.06 0.93 -5.02
C ILE A 156 -6.26 -0.22 -4.40
N ASN A 157 -5.23 0.15 -3.64
CA ASN A 157 -4.45 -0.79 -2.83
C ASN A 157 -4.61 -0.44 -1.35
N LEU A 158 -4.81 -1.44 -0.51
CA LEU A 158 -4.78 -1.29 0.95
C LEU A 158 -3.43 -1.76 1.47
N HIS A 159 -2.60 -0.82 1.91
CA HIS A 159 -1.24 -1.07 2.42
C HIS A 159 -1.21 -1.12 3.94
N VAL A 160 -0.41 -2.03 4.48
CA VAL A 160 -0.04 -2.09 5.89
C VAL A 160 1.48 -2.05 6.01
N TYR A 161 1.98 -1.09 6.78
CA TYR A 161 3.40 -0.94 7.12
C TYR A 161 3.59 -1.18 8.61
N THR A 162 4.56 -2.01 8.98
CA THR A 162 4.92 -2.29 10.38
C THR A 162 6.44 -2.26 10.58
N PRO A 163 6.98 -1.23 11.24
CA PRO A 163 6.35 0.04 11.67
C PRO A 163 6.00 0.94 10.47
N PRO A 164 5.45 2.15 10.71
CA PRO A 164 5.21 3.10 9.63
C PRO A 164 6.46 3.35 8.80
N LEU A 165 6.28 3.43 7.48
CA LEU A 165 7.39 3.62 6.54
C LEU A 165 8.12 4.94 6.82
N SER A 166 9.42 4.85 7.06
CA SER A 166 10.30 5.99 7.29
C SER A 166 11.70 5.68 6.81
N GLY A 167 12.39 6.67 6.26
CA GLY A 167 13.79 6.51 5.86
C GLY A 167 14.02 5.57 4.68
N PHE A 168 13.00 5.32 3.85
CA PHE A 168 13.13 4.57 2.60
C PHE A 168 14.04 5.29 1.61
N ALA A 169 14.77 4.53 0.79
CA ALA A 169 15.60 5.07 -0.27
C ALA A 169 14.81 5.17 -1.59
N ILE A 170 15.17 6.18 -2.39
CA ILE A 170 14.73 6.35 -3.77
C ILE A 170 15.92 6.09 -4.69
N TYR A 171 15.70 5.38 -5.78
CA TYR A 171 16.73 4.96 -6.72
C TYR A 171 16.52 5.58 -8.09
N GLU A 172 17.62 5.84 -8.79
CA GLU A 172 17.59 6.26 -10.19
C GLU A 172 17.62 5.04 -11.11
N ALA A 173 16.86 5.09 -12.20
CA ALA A 173 16.91 4.06 -13.24
C ALA A 173 18.22 4.16 -14.04
N ALA A 174 18.71 2.99 -14.49
CA ALA A 174 19.91 2.88 -15.34
C ALA A 174 19.66 3.41 -16.75
#